data_55e066e66470416fc558345a3980e21f
#
_entry.id   55e066e66470416fc558345a3980e21f
#
_cell.length_a   1.000
_cell.length_b   1.000
_cell.length_c   1.000
_cell.angle_alpha   90.00
_cell.angle_beta   90.00
_cell.angle_gamma   90.00
#
_symmetry.space_group_name_H-M   'P 1'
#
loop_
_entity.id
_entity.type
_entity.pdbx_description
1 polymer ?
#
loop_
_entity_poly.entity_id
_entity_poly.type
_entity_poly.pdbx_seq_one_letter_code
_entity_poly.pdbx_strand_id
1 'polypeptide(L)'
;MNIILLSGGSGKRLWPLSNDIRSKQFIKIFKTADGYESMVQRVYRQIKEVDADASVTIATSKTQVSSIHNQLDNSVGVCVEPCRRDTFPAIALATAYLHDVKGVGLDEAVVVCPVDPYVNNDYFAALKTLSELAGQGNANPVSYTHLT
;
A
#
# COMPACT_ATOMS: atom_id res chain seq x y z
N MET A 1 -9.67 -9.24 -0.36
CA MET A 1 -9.64 -7.77 -0.17
C MET A 1 -8.82 -7.12 -1.26
N ASN A 2 -9.33 -6.06 -1.94
CA ASN A 2 -8.55 -5.25 -2.88
C ASN A 2 -7.94 -4.08 -2.12
N ILE A 3 -6.61 -3.94 -2.11
CA ILE A 3 -5.93 -2.89 -1.36
C ILE A 3 -4.94 -2.11 -2.23
N ILE A 4 -5.03 -0.78 -2.15
CA ILE A 4 -4.08 0.16 -2.74
C ILE A 4 -3.15 0.65 -1.64
N LEU A 5 -1.85 0.43 -1.80
CA LEU A 5 -0.82 0.99 -0.94
C LEU A 5 -0.25 2.26 -1.58
N LEU A 6 -0.34 3.38 -0.87
CA LEU A 6 0.20 4.65 -1.33
C LEU A 6 1.69 4.75 -0.96
N SER A 7 2.55 4.74 -1.96
CA SER A 7 4.01 4.76 -1.81
C SER A 7 4.68 6.00 -2.43
N GLY A 8 3.97 7.11 -2.52
CA GLY A 8 4.42 8.32 -3.23
C GLY A 8 5.43 9.23 -2.50
N GLY A 9 5.92 8.87 -1.31
CA GLY A 9 6.80 9.73 -0.49
C GLY A 9 8.23 9.86 -1.03
N SER A 10 8.78 11.07 -1.18
CA SER A 10 10.19 11.30 -1.58
C SER A 10 11.20 10.95 -0.48
N GLY A 11 10.74 10.73 0.76
CA GLY A 11 11.60 10.31 1.87
C GLY A 11 12.68 11.30 2.32
N LYS A 12 12.71 12.53 1.79
CA LYS A 12 13.75 13.55 2.05
C LYS A 12 13.96 13.87 3.53
N ARG A 13 12.96 13.61 4.39
CA ARG A 13 13.04 13.89 5.83
C ARG A 13 14.02 13.00 6.59
N LEU A 14 14.45 11.87 6.02
CA LEU A 14 15.40 10.94 6.64
C LEU A 14 16.80 11.02 5.99
N TRP A 15 17.08 12.11 5.28
CA TRP A 15 18.46 12.32 4.74
C TRP A 15 19.51 12.24 5.88
N PRO A 16 20.66 11.56 5.72
CA PRO A 16 21.18 10.93 4.49
C PRO A 16 20.74 9.48 4.26
N LEU A 17 19.91 8.89 5.13
CA LEU A 17 19.46 7.50 5.01
C LEU A 17 18.54 7.29 3.82
N SER A 18 17.76 8.32 3.45
CA SER A 18 16.88 8.30 2.28
C SER A 18 17.20 9.44 1.31
N ASN A 19 16.98 9.20 0.03
CA ASN A 19 17.13 10.16 -1.05
C ASN A 19 16.08 9.89 -2.15
N ASP A 20 16.13 10.63 -3.27
CA ASP A 20 15.16 10.50 -4.37
C ASP A 20 15.19 9.11 -5.05
N ILE A 21 16.33 8.40 -4.98
CA ILE A 21 16.49 7.04 -5.52
C ILE A 21 16.12 6.01 -4.45
N ARG A 22 16.50 6.23 -3.21
CA ARG A 22 16.30 5.34 -2.07
C ARG A 22 15.31 5.95 -1.09
N SER A 23 14.03 5.80 -1.37
CA SER A 23 12.96 6.27 -0.49
C SER A 23 12.89 5.47 0.83
N LYS A 24 12.46 6.13 1.91
CA LYS A 24 12.44 5.58 3.28
C LYS A 24 11.78 4.20 3.40
N GLN A 25 10.71 3.97 2.65
CA GLN A 25 9.91 2.74 2.71
C GLN A 25 10.63 1.49 2.18
N PHE A 26 11.74 1.67 1.44
CA PHE A 26 12.56 0.58 0.89
C PHE A 26 13.84 0.32 1.69
N ILE A 27 14.08 1.05 2.77
CA ILE A 27 15.24 0.83 3.65
C ILE A 27 14.94 -0.35 4.56
N LYS A 28 15.81 -1.37 4.56
CA LYS A 28 15.67 -2.57 5.39
C LYS A 28 16.18 -2.30 6.80
N ILE A 29 15.28 -1.91 7.70
CA ILE A 29 15.60 -1.56 9.10
C ILE A 29 14.86 -2.40 10.14
N PHE A 30 13.84 -3.16 9.72
CA PHE A 30 13.06 -3.98 10.63
C PHE A 30 13.64 -5.38 10.70
N LYS A 31 14.03 -5.79 11.92
CA LYS A 31 14.62 -7.10 12.16
C LYS A 31 13.56 -8.20 12.04
N THR A 32 13.90 -9.27 11.33
CA THR A 32 13.14 -10.50 11.20
C THR A 32 13.98 -11.70 11.68
N ALA A 33 13.41 -12.91 11.67
CA ALA A 33 14.15 -14.12 12.00
C ALA A 33 15.33 -14.36 11.03
N ASP A 34 15.15 -14.02 9.75
CA ASP A 34 16.08 -14.31 8.66
C ASP A 34 16.91 -13.09 8.21
N GLY A 35 16.82 -11.96 8.93
CA GLY A 35 17.58 -10.76 8.57
C GLY A 35 16.82 -9.46 8.80
N TYR A 36 16.71 -8.63 7.76
CA TYR A 36 16.03 -7.34 7.83
C TYR A 36 15.05 -7.16 6.69
N GLU A 37 13.87 -6.65 6.98
CA GLU A 37 12.85 -6.23 6.01
C GLU A 37 12.70 -4.72 5.96
N SER A 38 12.21 -4.22 4.82
CA SER A 38 11.80 -2.83 4.65
C SER A 38 10.35 -2.62 5.12
N MET A 39 9.92 -1.36 5.22
CA MET A 39 8.54 -1.03 5.56
C MET A 39 7.56 -1.64 4.56
N VAL A 40 7.83 -1.53 3.27
CA VAL A 40 6.94 -2.08 2.23
C VAL A 40 6.86 -3.60 2.31
N GLN A 41 7.97 -4.29 2.60
CA GLN A 41 7.98 -5.75 2.79
C GLN A 41 7.18 -6.15 4.02
N ARG A 42 7.36 -5.42 5.14
CA ARG A 42 6.62 -5.66 6.38
C ARG A 42 5.11 -5.52 6.17
N VAL A 43 4.66 -4.40 5.61
CA VAL A 43 3.24 -4.14 5.36
C VAL A 43 2.65 -5.19 4.43
N TYR A 44 3.33 -5.52 3.34
CA TYR A 44 2.90 -6.55 2.41
C TYR A 44 2.75 -7.92 3.08
N ARG A 45 3.75 -8.33 3.86
CA ARG A 45 3.70 -9.60 4.62
C ARG A 45 2.52 -9.62 5.58
N GLN A 46 2.31 -8.54 6.37
CA GLN A 46 1.20 -8.45 7.32
C GLN A 46 -0.17 -8.53 6.62
N ILE A 47 -0.34 -7.90 5.46
CA ILE A 47 -1.56 -8.02 4.66
C ILE A 47 -1.79 -9.48 4.25
N LYS A 48 -0.76 -10.15 3.75
CA LYS A 48 -0.86 -11.54 3.30
C LYS A 48 -1.07 -12.55 4.44
N GLU A 49 -0.57 -12.27 5.64
CA GLU A 49 -0.83 -13.05 6.84
C GLU A 49 -2.30 -12.95 7.28
N VAL A 50 -2.93 -11.79 7.12
CA VAL A 50 -4.34 -11.55 7.47
C VAL A 50 -5.29 -12.03 6.36
N ASP A 51 -4.90 -11.86 5.11
CA ASP A 51 -5.70 -12.21 3.93
C ASP A 51 -4.77 -12.69 2.80
N ALA A 52 -4.54 -14.00 2.73
CA ALA A 52 -3.67 -14.61 1.72
C ALA A 52 -4.11 -14.29 0.29
N ASP A 53 -5.41 -14.13 0.06
CA ASP A 53 -6.02 -13.82 -1.24
C ASP A 53 -6.11 -12.31 -1.53
N ALA A 54 -5.59 -11.46 -0.64
CA ALA A 54 -5.60 -10.01 -0.87
C ALA A 54 -4.88 -9.65 -2.17
N SER A 55 -5.57 -8.87 -3.02
CA SER A 55 -4.97 -8.24 -4.19
C SER A 55 -4.32 -6.92 -3.78
N VAL A 56 -3.00 -6.87 -3.83
CA VAL A 56 -2.23 -5.68 -3.43
C VAL A 56 -1.74 -4.94 -4.67
N THR A 57 -2.04 -3.65 -4.74
CA THR A 57 -1.55 -2.73 -5.79
C THR A 57 -0.84 -1.56 -5.13
N ILE A 58 0.35 -1.22 -5.60
CA ILE A 58 1.15 -0.10 -5.08
C ILE A 58 1.09 1.07 -6.05
N ALA A 59 0.53 2.19 -5.59
CA ALA A 59 0.60 3.47 -6.29
C ALA A 59 1.95 4.13 -5.99
N THR A 60 2.76 4.35 -7.03
CA THR A 60 4.16 4.74 -6.88
C THR A 60 4.66 5.62 -8.02
N SER A 61 5.84 6.18 -7.86
CA SER A 61 6.55 6.90 -8.93
C SER A 61 7.43 5.95 -9.76
N LYS A 62 7.75 6.37 -10.98
CA LYS A 62 8.62 5.60 -11.90
C LYS A 62 9.96 5.20 -11.27
N THR A 63 10.54 6.07 -10.43
CA THR A 63 11.85 5.84 -9.80
C THR A 63 11.84 4.72 -8.76
N GLN A 64 10.67 4.33 -8.25
CA GLN A 64 10.52 3.31 -7.20
C GLN A 64 10.15 1.92 -7.73
N VAL A 65 9.76 1.80 -9.00
CA VAL A 65 9.28 0.54 -9.60
C VAL A 65 10.30 -0.60 -9.44
N SER A 66 11.58 -0.33 -9.72
CA SER A 66 12.64 -1.33 -9.57
C SER A 66 12.79 -1.83 -8.13
N SER A 67 12.66 -0.92 -7.15
CA SER A 67 12.73 -1.29 -5.73
C SER A 67 11.55 -2.18 -5.30
N ILE A 68 10.35 -1.93 -5.85
CA ILE A 68 9.18 -2.77 -5.59
C ILE A 68 9.42 -4.18 -6.15
N HIS A 69 9.81 -4.30 -7.42
CA HIS A 69 10.05 -5.61 -8.04
C HIS A 69 11.22 -6.38 -7.40
N ASN A 70 12.20 -5.68 -6.83
CA ASN A 70 13.32 -6.32 -6.14
C ASN A 70 12.98 -6.80 -4.73
N GLN A 71 11.95 -6.23 -4.10
CA GLN A 71 11.62 -6.49 -2.70
C GLN A 71 10.33 -7.27 -2.49
N LEU A 72 9.42 -7.24 -3.45
CA LEU A 72 8.13 -7.93 -3.40
C LEU A 72 8.03 -8.95 -4.54
N ASP A 73 7.08 -9.87 -4.39
CA ASP A 73 6.84 -10.86 -5.43
C ASP A 73 6.12 -10.25 -6.67
N ASN A 74 6.08 -11.01 -7.76
CA ASN A 74 5.51 -10.57 -9.04
C ASN A 74 3.97 -10.50 -9.04
N SER A 75 3.30 -10.90 -7.96
CA SER A 75 1.84 -10.84 -7.83
C SER A 75 1.34 -9.43 -7.48
N VAL A 76 2.25 -8.56 -7.03
CA VAL A 76 1.93 -7.18 -6.68
C VAL A 76 1.64 -6.36 -7.93
N GLY A 77 0.46 -5.70 -7.94
CA GLY A 77 0.16 -4.70 -8.95
C GLY A 77 0.97 -3.42 -8.74
N VAL A 78 1.46 -2.84 -9.82
CA VAL A 78 2.18 -1.56 -9.76
C VAL A 78 1.47 -0.55 -10.65
N CYS A 79 0.93 0.51 -10.02
CA CYS A 79 0.34 1.65 -10.69
C CYS A 79 1.31 2.82 -10.63
N VAL A 80 1.84 3.22 -11.79
CA VAL A 80 2.86 4.27 -11.87
C VAL A 80 2.22 5.62 -12.14
N GLU A 81 2.41 6.56 -11.20
CA GLU A 81 1.98 7.93 -11.39
C GLU A 81 2.89 8.64 -12.42
N PRO A 82 2.34 9.25 -13.47
CA PRO A 82 3.13 9.98 -14.47
C PRO A 82 3.81 11.22 -13.90
N CYS A 83 3.17 11.85 -12.93
CA CYS A 83 3.71 12.97 -12.15
C CYS A 83 3.06 13.00 -10.76
N ARG A 84 3.79 13.54 -9.80
CA ARG A 84 3.33 13.60 -8.41
C ARG A 84 2.30 14.72 -8.24
N ARG A 85 1.09 14.38 -7.79
CA ARG A 85 -0.05 15.30 -7.64
C ARG A 85 -0.80 15.09 -6.32
N ASP A 86 -0.09 14.65 -5.26
CA ASP A 86 -0.65 14.35 -3.95
C ASP A 86 -1.60 13.12 -3.91
N THR A 87 -2.39 13.01 -2.84
CA THR A 87 -3.09 11.79 -2.48
C THR A 87 -4.27 11.48 -3.39
N PHE A 88 -5.14 12.46 -3.67
CA PHE A 88 -6.36 12.20 -4.42
C PHE A 88 -6.10 11.72 -5.86
N PRO A 89 -5.24 12.36 -6.66
CA PRO A 89 -4.93 11.87 -7.99
C PRO A 89 -4.29 10.48 -8.01
N ALA A 90 -3.46 10.15 -7.00
CA ALA A 90 -2.88 8.82 -6.84
C ALA A 90 -3.96 7.75 -6.59
N ILE A 91 -4.93 8.05 -5.72
CA ILE A 91 -6.06 7.15 -5.45
C ILE A 91 -6.92 6.98 -6.70
N ALA A 92 -7.29 8.08 -7.36
CA ALA A 92 -8.13 8.04 -8.56
C ALA A 92 -7.49 7.21 -9.69
N LEU A 93 -6.19 7.43 -9.94
CA LEU A 93 -5.44 6.68 -10.95
C LEU A 93 -5.35 5.19 -10.59
N ALA A 94 -5.02 4.86 -9.33
CA ALA A 94 -4.90 3.48 -8.89
C ALA A 94 -6.26 2.76 -8.90
N THR A 95 -7.35 3.43 -8.58
CA THR A 95 -8.71 2.87 -8.66
C THR A 95 -9.11 2.59 -10.11
N ALA A 96 -8.84 3.52 -11.03
CA ALA A 96 -9.04 3.30 -12.46
C ALA A 96 -8.19 2.11 -12.97
N TYR A 97 -6.94 2.01 -12.55
CA TYR A 97 -6.07 0.87 -12.87
C TYR A 97 -6.65 -0.46 -12.37
N LEU A 98 -7.18 -0.49 -11.14
CA LEU A 98 -7.84 -1.70 -10.61
C LEU A 98 -9.04 -2.11 -11.46
N HIS A 99 -9.87 -1.15 -11.88
CA HIS A 99 -11.03 -1.42 -12.72
C HIS A 99 -10.62 -1.83 -14.13
N ASP A 100 -9.85 -1.00 -14.83
CA ASP A 100 -9.59 -1.14 -16.27
C ASP A 100 -8.57 -2.24 -16.59
N VAL A 101 -7.60 -2.47 -15.69
CA VAL A 101 -6.49 -3.40 -15.93
C VAL A 101 -6.62 -4.68 -15.13
N LYS A 102 -7.07 -4.60 -13.88
CA LYS A 102 -7.22 -5.76 -13.00
C LYS A 102 -8.62 -6.36 -13.02
N GLY A 103 -9.60 -5.70 -13.64
CA GLY A 103 -10.97 -6.18 -13.76
C GLY A 103 -11.78 -6.15 -12.48
N VAL A 104 -11.40 -5.32 -11.51
CA VAL A 104 -12.16 -5.13 -10.26
C VAL A 104 -13.50 -4.48 -10.58
N GLY A 105 -14.60 -5.08 -10.12
CA GLY A 105 -15.96 -4.60 -10.37
C GLY A 105 -16.23 -3.25 -9.70
N LEU A 106 -17.15 -2.46 -10.27
CA LEU A 106 -17.53 -1.15 -9.72
C LEU A 106 -18.17 -1.23 -8.33
N ASP A 107 -18.76 -2.37 -8.00
CA ASP A 107 -19.42 -2.63 -6.72
C ASP A 107 -18.46 -3.28 -5.69
N GLU A 108 -17.22 -3.53 -6.06
CA GLU A 108 -16.24 -4.11 -5.16
C GLU A 108 -15.57 -3.04 -4.30
N ALA A 109 -15.46 -3.32 -3.00
CA ALA A 109 -14.78 -2.43 -2.06
C ALA A 109 -13.26 -2.42 -2.31
N VAL A 110 -12.69 -1.22 -2.27
CA VAL A 110 -11.24 -1.00 -2.36
C VAL A 110 -10.76 -0.29 -1.11
N VAL A 111 -9.75 -0.87 -0.46
CA VAL A 111 -9.06 -0.28 0.69
C VAL A 111 -7.91 0.58 0.21
N VAL A 112 -7.79 1.79 0.74
CA VAL A 112 -6.63 2.66 0.50
C VAL A 112 -5.86 2.83 1.80
N CYS A 113 -4.58 2.52 1.78
CA CYS A 113 -3.72 2.55 2.97
C CYS A 113 -2.34 3.13 2.60
N PRO A 114 -1.74 3.98 3.45
CA PRO A 114 -0.34 4.38 3.25
C PRO A 114 0.59 3.18 3.47
N VAL A 115 1.76 3.20 2.85
CA VAL A 115 2.75 2.11 2.94
C VAL A 115 3.58 2.17 4.22
N ASP A 116 3.45 3.20 5.04
CA ASP A 116 4.32 3.50 6.18
C ASP A 116 3.72 3.42 7.60
N PRO A 117 2.56 2.77 7.85
CA PRO A 117 2.11 2.58 9.22
C PRO A 117 2.99 1.53 9.93
N TYR A 118 3.43 1.85 11.14
CA TYR A 118 4.09 0.89 12.02
C TYR A 118 3.05 0.32 12.99
N VAL A 119 2.41 -0.76 12.58
CA VAL A 119 1.26 -1.38 13.25
C VAL A 119 1.45 -2.90 13.37
N ASN A 120 0.57 -3.55 14.14
CA ASN A 120 0.45 -5.00 14.19
C ASN A 120 -0.60 -5.52 13.19
N ASN A 121 -0.81 -6.83 13.15
CA ASN A 121 -1.75 -7.48 12.24
C ASN A 121 -3.22 -7.11 12.52
N ASP A 122 -3.56 -6.70 13.76
CA ASP A 122 -4.93 -6.31 14.12
C ASP A 122 -5.40 -5.10 13.29
N TYR A 123 -4.48 -4.20 12.92
CA TYR A 123 -4.78 -3.08 12.03
C TYR A 123 -5.27 -3.57 10.66
N PHE A 124 -4.59 -4.55 10.06
CA PHE A 124 -4.97 -5.09 8.75
C PHE A 124 -6.22 -5.98 8.85
N ALA A 125 -6.43 -6.66 9.98
CA ALA A 125 -7.68 -7.38 10.26
C ALA A 125 -8.88 -6.41 10.35
N ALA A 126 -8.70 -5.26 10.99
CA ALA A 126 -9.71 -4.21 11.02
C ALA A 126 -9.99 -3.64 9.62
N LEU A 127 -8.95 -3.41 8.79
CA LEU A 127 -9.14 -2.98 7.39
C LEU A 127 -9.92 -4.00 6.57
N LYS A 128 -9.68 -5.29 6.77
CA LYS A 128 -10.45 -6.36 6.12
C LYS A 128 -11.92 -6.29 6.51
N THR A 129 -12.23 -6.16 7.80
CA THR A 129 -13.60 -5.99 8.29
C THR A 129 -14.27 -4.74 7.71
N LEU A 130 -13.56 -3.62 7.63
CA LEU A 130 -14.07 -2.39 7.02
C LEU A 130 -14.35 -2.55 5.52
N SER A 131 -13.50 -3.30 4.81
CA SER A 131 -13.72 -3.65 3.40
C SER A 131 -14.98 -4.47 3.20
N GLU A 132 -15.23 -5.44 4.07
CA GLU A 132 -16.44 -6.27 4.03
C GLU A 132 -17.70 -5.44 4.30
N LEU A 133 -17.66 -4.53 5.27
CA LEU A 133 -18.76 -3.61 5.57
C LEU A 133 -19.05 -2.65 4.40
N ALA A 134 -18.01 -2.11 3.77
CA ALA A 134 -18.16 -1.25 2.60
C ALA A 134 -18.79 -2.01 1.42
N GLY A 135 -18.40 -3.26 1.21
CA GLY A 135 -18.95 -4.13 0.16
C GLY A 135 -20.44 -4.47 0.36
N GLN A 136 -20.96 -4.34 1.60
CA GLN A 136 -22.38 -4.51 1.91
C GLN A 136 -23.24 -3.25 1.58
N GLY A 137 -22.61 -2.18 1.08
CA GLY A 137 -23.31 -0.95 0.66
C GLY A 137 -23.75 -0.04 1.81
N ASN A 138 -23.34 -0.30 3.03
CA ASN A 138 -23.85 0.41 4.21
C ASN A 138 -23.12 1.72 4.56
N ALA A 139 -21.87 1.92 4.10
CA ALA A 139 -21.08 3.12 4.35
C ALA A 139 -19.76 3.11 3.59
N ASN A 140 -19.06 4.26 3.55
CA ASN A 140 -17.66 4.37 3.18
C ASN A 140 -16.84 4.51 4.46
N PRO A 141 -16.44 3.42 5.11
CA PRO A 141 -15.78 3.48 6.40
C PRO A 141 -14.37 4.06 6.30
N VAL A 142 -14.00 4.88 7.27
CA VAL A 142 -12.66 5.47 7.37
C VAL A 142 -12.07 5.13 8.73
N SER A 143 -10.83 4.64 8.75
CA SER A 143 -10.08 4.39 9.98
C SER A 143 -9.10 5.53 10.23
N TYR A 144 -9.14 6.08 11.44
CA TYR A 144 -8.19 7.07 11.93
C TYR A 144 -7.38 6.51 13.09
N THR A 145 -6.08 6.80 13.12
CA THR A 145 -5.21 6.42 14.25
C THR A 145 -5.33 7.37 15.43
N HIS A 146 -5.89 8.57 15.22
CA HIS A 146 -6.18 9.55 16.27
C HIS A 146 -7.55 10.19 16.04
N LEU A 147 -8.41 10.07 17.06
CA LEU A 147 -9.52 10.95 17.28
C LEU A 147 -9.06 11.94 18.35
N THR A 148 -8.71 13.12 17.95
CA THR A 148 -8.55 14.26 18.89
C THR A 148 -9.88 14.90 19.14
#